data_ef092333909a97ac07e3c464064413e1
#
_entry.id   ef092333909a97ac07e3c464064413e1
#
_cell.length_a   1.000
_cell.length_b   1.000
_cell.length_c   1.000
_cell.angle_alpha   90.00
_cell.angle_beta   90.00
_cell.angle_gamma   90.00
#
_symmetry.space_group_name_H-M   'P 1'
#
loop_
_entity.id
_entity.type
_entity.pdbx_description
1 polymer ?
#
loop_
_entity_poly.entity_id
_entity_poly.type
_entity_poly.pdbx_seq_one_letter_code
_entity_poly.pdbx_strand_id
1 'polypeptide(L)'
;MSEESRQARRFAVQLPVLFGDTAASEQGTVLNISAEGCALTAERIPELHTHVSIQIDLPDGTEPVDIELAGVRWVTDYRCGLEFIRVSGESMARLRTFVALLENTPQ
;
A
#
# COMPACT_ATOMS: atom_id res chain seq x y z
N MET A 1 0.98 -19.69 -16.49
CA MET A 1 0.85 -19.32 -16.04
C MET A 1 0.89 -18.76 -15.21
N SER A 2 0.89 -18.54 -15.01
CA SER A 2 1.01 -18.22 -14.32
C SER A 2 0.77 -17.62 -13.18
N GLU A 3 0.31 -18.03 -12.40
CA GLU A 3 0.26 -17.53 -11.07
C GLU A 3 1.57 -17.05 -10.57
N GLU A 4 2.58 -17.40 -11.23
CA GLU A 4 3.87 -16.91 -10.84
C GLU A 4 3.94 -15.42 -10.99
N SER A 5 3.10 -14.82 -11.75
CA SER A 5 3.10 -13.38 -11.82
C SER A 5 2.54 -12.75 -10.57
N ARG A 6 1.97 -13.56 -9.68
CA ARG A 6 1.42 -13.03 -8.45
C ARG A 6 2.29 -13.47 -7.30
N GLN A 7 3.06 -12.54 -6.79
CA GLN A 7 4.05 -12.83 -5.78
C GLN A 7 3.48 -12.89 -4.38
N ALA A 8 2.43 -12.14 -4.12
CA ALA A 8 1.88 -12.05 -2.80
C ALA A 8 0.38 -11.92 -2.88
N ARG A 9 -0.27 -12.60 -1.97
CA ARG A 9 -1.71 -12.55 -1.87
C ARG A 9 -2.13 -11.21 -1.30
N ARG A 10 -3.20 -10.65 -1.83
CA ARG A 10 -3.74 -9.39 -1.34
C ARG A 10 -4.96 -9.62 -0.51
N PHE A 11 -5.09 -8.83 0.54
CA PHE A 11 -6.19 -8.94 1.49
C PHE A 11 -6.98 -7.65 1.50
N ALA A 12 -8.31 -7.77 1.50
CA ALA A 12 -9.18 -6.62 1.55
C ALA A 12 -9.06 -5.94 2.91
N VAL A 13 -8.91 -4.62 2.88
CA VAL A 13 -8.79 -3.81 4.10
C VAL A 13 -9.43 -2.46 3.83
N GLN A 14 -9.48 -1.63 4.87
CA GLN A 14 -9.80 -0.21 4.73
C GLN A 14 -8.88 0.52 5.69
N LEU A 15 -7.78 1.02 5.18
CA LEU A 15 -6.75 1.67 6.00
C LEU A 15 -6.54 3.10 5.52
N PRO A 16 -6.50 4.06 6.44
CA PRO A 16 -6.17 5.42 6.03
C PRO A 16 -4.75 5.49 5.49
N VAL A 17 -4.56 6.31 4.49
CA VAL A 17 -3.25 6.42 3.86
C VAL A 17 -3.02 7.87 3.44
N LEU A 18 -1.77 8.31 3.58
CA LEU A 18 -1.27 9.54 2.99
C LEU A 18 -0.27 9.16 1.93
N PHE A 19 -0.31 9.84 0.79
CA PHE A 19 0.63 9.53 -0.29
C PHE A 19 0.94 10.82 -1.05
N GLY A 20 2.09 10.81 -1.72
CA GLY A 20 2.47 11.98 -2.49
C GLY A 20 3.98 12.11 -2.60
N ASP A 21 4.42 13.34 -2.78
CA ASP A 21 5.84 13.64 -2.80
C ASP A 21 6.15 14.56 -1.62
N THR A 22 7.36 15.12 -1.61
CA THR A 22 7.78 15.94 -0.49
C THR A 22 7.03 17.26 -0.42
N ALA A 23 6.43 17.69 -1.52
CA ALA A 23 5.79 19.02 -1.56
C ALA A 23 4.33 18.94 -1.14
N ALA A 24 3.65 17.81 -1.40
CA ALA A 24 2.22 17.73 -1.14
C ALA A 24 1.83 16.29 -0.90
N SER A 25 0.89 16.09 -0.01
CA SER A 25 0.35 14.75 0.24
C SER A 25 -1.15 14.77 0.06
N GLU A 26 -1.68 13.63 -0.32
CA GLU A 26 -3.10 13.41 -0.51
C GLU A 26 -3.56 12.34 0.45
N GLN A 27 -4.81 12.39 0.84
CA GLN A 27 -5.41 11.39 1.70
C GLN A 27 -6.18 10.40 0.85
N GLY A 28 -6.14 9.15 1.29
CA GLY A 28 -6.91 8.11 0.62
C GLY A 28 -7.16 6.95 1.55
N THR A 29 -7.65 5.87 0.98
CA THR A 29 -7.96 4.65 1.70
C THR A 29 -7.36 3.47 0.94
N VAL A 30 -6.57 2.66 1.64
CA VAL A 30 -6.05 1.42 1.08
C VAL A 30 -7.18 0.41 1.07
N LEU A 31 -7.44 -0.18 -0.10
CA LEU A 31 -8.53 -1.13 -0.29
C LEU A 31 -8.08 -2.57 -0.22
N ASN A 32 -6.84 -2.84 -0.57
CA ASN A 32 -6.25 -4.16 -0.39
C ASN A 32 -4.76 -4.01 -0.24
N ILE A 33 -4.13 -4.99 0.39
CA ILE A 33 -2.73 -4.87 0.74
C ILE A 33 -2.06 -6.24 0.76
N SER A 34 -0.80 -6.25 0.38
CA SER A 34 0.11 -7.39 0.56
C SER A 34 1.44 -6.82 1.05
N ALA A 35 2.41 -7.70 1.24
CA ALA A 35 3.75 -7.24 1.59
C ALA A 35 4.44 -6.53 0.44
N GLU A 36 3.91 -6.62 -0.78
CA GLU A 36 4.57 -6.10 -1.96
C GLU A 36 3.85 -4.91 -2.59
N GLY A 37 2.64 -4.62 -2.18
CA GLY A 37 1.92 -3.51 -2.78
C GLY A 37 0.53 -3.38 -2.23
N CYS A 38 -0.18 -2.40 -2.77
CA CYS A 38 -1.54 -2.14 -2.34
C CYS A 38 -2.32 -1.45 -3.46
N ALA A 39 -3.64 -1.45 -3.31
CA ALA A 39 -4.50 -0.61 -4.12
C ALA A 39 -5.17 0.39 -3.20
N LEU A 40 -5.33 1.61 -3.68
CA LEU A 40 -5.98 2.64 -2.87
C LEU A 40 -6.97 3.42 -3.71
N THR A 41 -7.87 4.10 -3.01
CA THR A 41 -8.79 5.04 -3.63
C THR A 41 -8.56 6.42 -3.02
N ALA A 42 -8.76 7.45 -3.82
CA ALA A 42 -8.59 8.83 -3.37
C ALA A 42 -9.26 9.75 -4.37
N GLU A 43 -9.43 11.01 -3.97
CA GLU A 43 -10.00 11.98 -4.88
C GLU A 43 -9.04 12.34 -6.01
N ARG A 44 -7.74 12.33 -5.73
CA ARG A 44 -6.73 12.62 -6.73
C ARG A 44 -5.76 11.45 -6.79
N ILE A 45 -5.59 10.91 -7.97
CA ILE A 45 -4.77 9.74 -8.19
C ILE A 45 -3.47 10.19 -8.84
N PRO A 46 -2.31 9.68 -8.39
CA PRO A 46 -1.05 10.02 -9.04
C PRO A 46 -1.00 9.48 -10.45
N GLU A 47 -0.11 10.03 -11.23
CA GLU A 47 0.01 9.62 -12.63
C GLU A 47 0.65 8.26 -12.73
N LEU A 48 0.23 7.54 -13.76
CA LEU A 48 0.78 6.23 -14.06
C LEU A 48 2.28 6.32 -14.26
N HIS A 49 3.01 5.34 -13.75
CA HIS A 49 4.46 5.21 -13.90
C HIS A 49 5.26 6.25 -13.12
N THR A 50 4.61 7.00 -12.23
CA THR A 50 5.35 7.88 -11.33
C THR A 50 5.64 7.13 -10.03
N HIS A 51 6.37 7.79 -9.14
CA HIS A 51 6.72 7.23 -7.85
C HIS A 51 6.22 8.16 -6.75
N VAL A 52 5.74 7.56 -5.67
CA VAL A 52 5.23 8.30 -4.52
C VAL A 52 5.74 7.66 -3.26
N SER A 53 5.75 8.40 -2.18
CA SER A 53 5.92 7.84 -0.85
C SER A 53 4.54 7.69 -0.23
N ILE A 54 4.40 6.73 0.69
CA ILE A 54 3.11 6.51 1.34
C ILE A 54 3.31 6.21 2.81
N GLN A 55 2.31 6.61 3.59
CA GLN A 55 2.22 6.30 5.02
C GLN A 55 0.87 5.65 5.26
N ILE A 56 0.88 4.42 5.73
CA ILE A 56 -0.32 3.63 5.91
C ILE A 56 -0.58 3.48 7.40
N ASP A 57 -1.75 3.90 7.85
CA ASP A 57 -2.14 3.75 9.24
C ASP A 57 -2.66 2.35 9.47
N LEU A 58 -2.02 1.64 10.39
CA LEU A 58 -2.49 0.32 10.79
C LEU A 58 -3.52 0.46 11.91
N PRO A 59 -4.42 -0.52 12.03
CA PRO A 59 -5.51 -0.41 13.01
C PRO A 59 -5.05 -0.64 14.45
N ASP A 60 -3.78 -0.99 14.67
CA ASP A 60 -3.30 -1.26 16.02
C ASP A 60 -2.91 0.00 16.78
N GLY A 61 -3.06 1.18 16.16
CA GLY A 61 -2.76 2.43 16.85
C GLY A 61 -1.29 2.78 16.94
N THR A 62 -0.42 2.01 16.28
CA THR A 62 1.00 2.32 16.27
C THR A 62 1.28 3.36 15.18
N GLU A 63 2.56 3.71 15.06
CA GLU A 63 2.96 4.67 14.04
C GLU A 63 2.64 4.13 12.66
N PRO A 64 2.40 5.02 11.69
CA PRO A 64 2.15 4.57 10.32
C PRO A 64 3.33 3.78 9.76
N VAL A 65 3.02 2.89 8.83
CA VAL A 65 4.07 2.21 8.08
C VAL A 65 4.50 3.14 6.95
N ASP A 66 5.80 3.43 6.89
CA ASP A 66 6.37 4.29 5.86
C ASP A 66 6.86 3.45 4.70
N ILE A 67 6.33 3.72 3.51
CA ILE A 67 6.86 3.18 2.28
C ILE A 67 7.60 4.32 1.59
N GLU A 68 8.92 4.24 1.56
CA GLU A 68 9.72 5.35 1.06
C GLU A 68 9.52 5.58 -0.42
N LEU A 69 9.33 4.51 -1.17
CA LEU A 69 9.18 4.62 -2.61
C LEU A 69 8.23 3.54 -3.10
N ALA A 70 7.18 3.95 -3.78
CA ALA A 70 6.22 3.04 -4.40
C ALA A 70 5.99 3.50 -5.83
N GLY A 71 5.83 2.54 -6.74
CA GLY A 71 5.58 2.85 -8.13
C GLY A 71 4.13 2.67 -8.47
N VAL A 72 3.60 3.62 -9.24
CA VAL A 72 2.20 3.59 -9.66
C VAL A 72 2.11 2.69 -10.88
N ARG A 73 1.42 1.55 -10.74
CA ARG A 73 1.39 0.51 -11.76
C ARG A 73 0.13 0.55 -12.63
N TRP A 74 -0.98 0.98 -12.06
CA TRP A 74 -2.20 1.16 -12.84
C TRP A 74 -3.04 2.25 -12.18
N VAL A 75 -3.86 2.89 -12.98
CA VAL A 75 -4.74 3.96 -12.49
C VAL A 75 -6.10 3.84 -13.14
N THR A 76 -7.11 4.29 -12.40
CA THR A 76 -8.45 4.55 -12.91
C THR A 76 -8.82 5.94 -12.41
N ASP A 77 -10.09 6.31 -12.53
CA ASP A 77 -10.50 7.65 -12.13
C ASP A 77 -10.25 7.91 -10.65
N TYR A 78 -10.49 6.93 -9.79
CA TYR A 78 -10.42 7.14 -8.36
C TYR A 78 -9.61 6.08 -7.63
N ARG A 79 -8.89 5.21 -8.37
CA ARG A 79 -8.11 4.12 -7.77
C ARG A 79 -6.77 4.00 -8.45
N CYS A 80 -5.81 3.50 -7.72
CA CYS A 80 -4.54 3.14 -8.33
C CYS A 80 -3.94 1.97 -7.59
N GLY A 81 -3.03 1.28 -8.28
CA GLY A 81 -2.27 0.20 -7.69
C GLY A 81 -0.83 0.60 -7.56
N LEU A 82 -0.25 0.28 -6.41
CA LEU A 82 1.11 0.66 -6.07
C LEU A 82 1.93 -0.57 -5.77
N GLU A 83 3.14 -0.58 -6.27
CA GLU A 83 4.14 -1.59 -5.93
C GLU A 83 5.15 -0.95 -5.00
N PHE A 84 5.42 -1.60 -3.85
CA PHE A 84 6.40 -1.09 -2.89
C PHE A 84 7.80 -1.39 -3.42
N ILE A 85 8.61 -0.35 -3.57
CA ILE A 85 9.95 -0.50 -4.15
C ILE A 85 10.99 -0.38 -3.06
N ARG A 86 10.84 0.59 -2.15
CA ARG A 86 11.81 0.78 -1.07
C ARG A 86 11.06 0.99 0.23
N VAL A 87 11.34 0.12 1.20
CA VAL A 87 10.72 0.15 2.52
C VAL A 87 11.82 -0.06 3.53
N SER A 88 11.85 0.74 4.59
CA SER A 88 12.83 0.52 5.64
C SER A 88 12.63 -0.85 6.27
N GLY A 89 13.68 -1.40 6.88
CA GLY A 89 13.57 -2.72 7.50
C GLY A 89 12.54 -2.76 8.59
N GLU A 90 12.46 -1.70 9.39
CA GLU A 90 11.49 -1.64 10.47
C GLU A 90 10.06 -1.61 9.94
N SER A 91 9.80 -0.79 8.93
CA SER A 91 8.47 -0.71 8.34
C SER A 91 8.10 -2.00 7.64
N MET A 92 9.06 -2.63 6.98
CA MET A 92 8.79 -3.90 6.32
C MET A 92 8.44 -4.98 7.32
N ALA A 93 9.13 -5.02 8.47
CA ALA A 93 8.83 -6.00 9.49
C ALA A 93 7.41 -5.82 10.02
N ARG A 94 7.01 -4.57 10.27
CA ARG A 94 5.67 -4.29 10.75
C ARG A 94 4.61 -4.63 9.71
N LEU A 95 4.89 -4.32 8.46
CA LEU A 95 3.97 -4.63 7.37
C LEU A 95 3.78 -6.13 7.24
N ARG A 96 4.85 -6.89 7.30
CA ARG A 96 4.76 -8.35 7.19
C ARG A 96 4.01 -8.95 8.36
N THR A 97 4.23 -8.42 9.56
CA THR A 97 3.49 -8.88 10.73
C THR A 97 1.99 -8.63 10.53
N PHE A 98 1.63 -7.46 10.05
CA PHE A 98 0.23 -7.13 9.82
C PHE A 98 -0.38 -8.07 8.77
N VAL A 99 0.31 -8.28 7.66
CA VAL A 99 -0.18 -9.16 6.61
C VAL A 99 -0.33 -10.58 7.11
N ALA A 100 0.62 -11.03 7.93
CA ALA A 100 0.53 -12.38 8.51
C ALA A 100 -0.71 -12.52 9.39
N LEU A 101 -1.06 -11.48 10.13
CA LEU A 101 -2.28 -11.51 10.93
C LEU A 101 -3.51 -11.63 10.05
N LEU A 102 -3.52 -10.95 8.91
CA LEU A 102 -4.64 -11.08 7.98
C LEU A 102 -4.74 -12.48 7.42
N GLU A 103 -3.60 -13.11 7.13
CA GLU A 103 -3.60 -14.46 6.63
C GLU A 103 -4.18 -15.45 7.63
N ASN A 104 -3.99 -15.19 8.90
CA ASN A 104 -4.41 -16.10 9.96
C ASN A 104 -5.79 -15.78 10.49
N THR A 105 -6.44 -14.77 9.95
CA THR A 105 -7.77 -14.39 10.39
C THR A 105 -8.81 -15.19 9.61
N PRO A 106 -9.73 -15.86 10.29
CA PRO A 106 -10.80 -16.60 9.58
C PRO A 106 -11.65 -15.63 8.77
N GLN A 107 -12.11 -16.10 7.62
CA GLN A 107 -12.94 -15.29 6.74
C GLN A 107 -14.41 -15.66 6.85
#